data_ab714ece4f821e22e9779f59799f1c2f
#
_entry.id   ab714ece4f821e22e9779f59799f1c2f
#
_cell.length_a   1.000
_cell.length_b   1.000
_cell.length_c   1.000
_cell.angle_alpha   90.00
_cell.angle_beta   90.00
_cell.angle_gamma   90.00
#
_symmetry.space_group_name_H-M   'P 1'
#
loop_
_entity.id
_entity.type
_entity.pdbx_description
1 polymer ?
#
loop_
_entity_poly.entity_id
_entity_poly.type
_entity_poly.pdbx_seq_one_letter_code
_entity_poly.pdbx_strand_id
1 'polypeptide(L)'
;MKKVIALLLALAALLAFPVQASAAEVTEAQVPVTLTVINTVHPISVTVPAALPVSVVNGYTITANNACITNNGETGAIRVTAVSVLAGSFGIGSYEAFAAQDNTIALRINGCPTEQAGPLSITEEAFPAIAAGGKLPIDYSAKVAATKAASNVSAATVIFTIAAAEPVKEG
;
A
#
# COMPACT_ATOMS: atom_id res chain seq x y z
N MET A 1 -33.02 -36.15 39.05
CA MET A 1 -32.20 -34.92 39.18
C MET A 1 -30.82 -35.01 38.55
N LYS A 2 -30.06 -36.09 38.69
CA LYS A 2 -28.68 -36.19 38.10
C LYS A 2 -28.61 -36.15 36.56
N LYS A 3 -29.64 -36.63 35.84
CA LYS A 3 -29.68 -36.65 34.36
C LYS A 3 -29.98 -35.27 33.73
N VAL A 4 -30.68 -34.40 34.45
CA VAL A 4 -31.03 -33.06 33.99
C VAL A 4 -29.82 -32.12 34.08
N ILE A 5 -28.97 -32.31 35.11
CA ILE A 5 -27.75 -31.51 35.31
C ILE A 5 -26.70 -31.82 34.19
N ALA A 6 -26.60 -33.06 33.74
CA ALA A 6 -25.71 -33.47 32.68
C ALA A 6 -26.11 -32.86 31.31
N LEU A 7 -27.41 -32.69 31.06
CA LEU A 7 -27.92 -32.10 29.84
C LEU A 7 -27.66 -30.57 29.77
N LEU A 8 -27.79 -29.88 30.91
CA LEU A 8 -27.52 -28.45 31.01
C LEU A 8 -26.04 -28.12 30.86
N LEU A 9 -25.14 -28.99 31.35
CA LEU A 9 -23.68 -28.82 31.14
C LEU A 9 -23.25 -29.06 29.67
N ALA A 10 -23.91 -29.98 28.97
CA ALA A 10 -23.63 -30.23 27.56
C ALA A 10 -24.11 -29.05 26.66
N LEU A 11 -25.23 -28.41 27.03
CA LEU A 11 -25.73 -27.27 26.28
C LEU A 11 -24.87 -25.99 26.48
N ALA A 12 -24.28 -25.81 27.65
CA ALA A 12 -23.38 -24.70 27.92
C ALA A 12 -22.04 -24.82 27.17
N ALA A 13 -21.59 -26.04 26.90
CA ALA A 13 -20.36 -26.27 26.13
C ALA A 13 -20.51 -25.97 24.61
N LEU A 14 -21.75 -26.01 24.09
CA LEU A 14 -21.99 -25.68 22.65
C LEU A 14 -22.00 -24.17 22.36
N LEU A 15 -22.10 -23.32 23.38
CA LEU A 15 -22.13 -21.85 23.20
C LEU A 15 -20.75 -21.20 23.32
N ALA A 16 -19.71 -21.97 23.57
CA ALA A 16 -18.35 -21.47 23.77
C ALA A 16 -17.43 -21.65 22.55
N PHE A 17 -17.98 -21.82 21.32
CA PHE A 17 -17.15 -21.68 20.15
C PHE A 17 -16.93 -20.19 19.91
N PRO A 18 -15.70 -19.69 20.02
CA PRO A 18 -15.42 -18.33 19.60
C PRO A 18 -15.74 -18.27 18.11
N VAL A 19 -16.72 -17.47 17.73
CA VAL A 19 -16.87 -17.03 16.35
C VAL A 19 -15.60 -16.22 16.05
N GLN A 20 -14.61 -16.88 15.48
CA GLN A 20 -13.46 -16.17 14.93
C GLN A 20 -13.98 -15.35 13.75
N ALA A 21 -14.22 -14.09 14.01
CA ALA A 21 -14.43 -13.14 12.92
C ALA A 21 -13.17 -13.16 12.08
N SER A 22 -13.29 -13.69 10.86
CA SER A 22 -12.23 -13.66 9.87
C SER A 22 -12.02 -12.20 9.45
N ALA A 23 -11.09 -11.52 10.13
CA ALA A 23 -10.69 -10.19 9.70
C ALA A 23 -9.91 -10.31 8.38
N ALA A 24 -10.25 -9.50 7.40
CA ALA A 24 -9.50 -9.44 6.14
C ALA A 24 -8.08 -8.91 6.40
N GLU A 25 -7.13 -9.54 5.75
CA GLU A 25 -5.70 -9.20 5.89
C GLU A 25 -5.34 -7.89 5.23
N VAL A 26 -4.72 -7.00 5.98
CA VAL A 26 -4.20 -5.75 5.47
C VAL A 26 -2.68 -5.74 5.61
N THR A 27 -2.01 -5.45 4.51
CA THR A 27 -0.55 -5.30 4.49
C THR A 27 -0.19 -3.86 4.13
N GLU A 28 0.62 -3.24 4.94
CA GLU A 28 1.17 -1.91 4.68
C GLU A 28 2.65 -2.00 4.34
N ALA A 29 3.07 -1.27 3.32
CA ALA A 29 4.45 -1.19 2.89
C ALA A 29 4.89 0.26 2.68
N GLN A 30 6.00 0.65 3.24
CA GLN A 30 6.60 1.98 3.09
C GLN A 30 7.78 1.93 2.09
N VAL A 31 8.00 3.03 1.36
CA VAL A 31 9.13 3.19 0.43
C VAL A 31 10.01 4.35 0.89
N PRO A 32 11.26 4.09 1.32
CA PRO A 32 12.00 2.83 1.49
C PRO A 32 11.51 2.02 2.69
N VAL A 33 11.33 0.74 2.53
CA VAL A 33 10.27 -0.05 3.12
C VAL A 33 10.57 -0.76 4.42
N THR A 34 9.55 -0.76 5.31
CA THR A 34 9.31 -1.90 6.20
C THR A 34 7.93 -2.48 5.87
N LEU A 35 7.85 -3.77 5.57
CA LEU A 35 6.59 -4.46 5.37
C LEU A 35 6.00 -4.87 6.71
N THR A 36 4.77 -4.45 6.98
CA THR A 36 3.99 -4.95 8.12
C THR A 36 2.83 -5.79 7.59
N VAL A 37 2.83 -7.07 7.93
CA VAL A 37 1.72 -7.98 7.62
C VAL A 37 0.82 -8.06 8.82
N ILE A 38 -0.43 -7.68 8.65
CA ILE A 38 -1.45 -7.80 9.68
C ILE A 38 -2.48 -8.77 9.16
N ASN A 39 -2.41 -10.03 9.56
CA ASN A 39 -3.47 -10.94 9.46
C ASN A 39 -3.38 -12.43 9.56
N THR A 40 -4.47 -13.12 9.41
CA THR A 40 -4.70 -14.44 9.98
C THR A 40 -5.32 -15.51 9.10
N VAL A 41 -5.90 -15.21 7.96
CA VAL A 41 -6.65 -16.24 7.19
C VAL A 41 -5.96 -16.68 5.91
N HIS A 42 -5.36 -15.75 5.19
CA HIS A 42 -4.56 -16.04 4.01
C HIS A 42 -3.29 -15.20 4.08
N PRO A 43 -2.14 -15.78 4.42
CA PRO A 43 -0.90 -15.03 4.52
C PRO A 43 -0.58 -14.35 3.20
N ILE A 44 -0.58 -13.02 3.20
CA ILE A 44 -0.16 -12.22 2.06
C ILE A 44 1.37 -12.24 2.03
N SER A 45 1.94 -12.66 0.92
CA SER A 45 3.36 -12.55 0.64
C SER A 45 3.56 -11.58 -0.51
N VAL A 46 4.19 -10.44 -0.22
CA VAL A 46 4.35 -9.37 -1.21
C VAL A 46 5.75 -8.77 -1.16
N THR A 47 6.27 -8.41 -2.31
CA THR A 47 7.47 -7.58 -2.45
C THR A 47 7.05 -6.22 -3.01
N VAL A 48 7.51 -5.15 -2.37
CA VAL A 48 7.31 -3.77 -2.82
C VAL A 48 8.65 -3.12 -3.14
N PRO A 49 8.69 -2.03 -3.93
CA PRO A 49 9.92 -1.32 -4.22
C PRO A 49 10.59 -0.83 -2.94
N ALA A 50 11.88 -1.10 -2.77
CA ALA A 50 12.66 -0.61 -1.63
C ALA A 50 12.83 0.92 -1.66
N ALA A 51 12.77 1.53 -2.83
CA ALA A 51 12.81 2.97 -3.04
C ALA A 51 12.16 3.35 -4.38
N LEU A 52 11.72 4.58 -4.49
CA LEU A 52 11.31 5.25 -5.73
C LEU A 52 12.30 6.40 -5.98
N PRO A 53 13.46 6.12 -6.62
CA PRO A 53 14.51 7.12 -6.79
C PRO A 53 14.04 8.26 -7.70
N VAL A 54 14.32 9.48 -7.28
CA VAL A 54 14.06 10.70 -8.03
C VAL A 54 15.36 11.50 -8.11
N SER A 55 15.77 11.84 -9.32
CA SER A 55 16.93 12.69 -9.57
C SER A 55 16.53 13.94 -10.29
N VAL A 56 17.15 15.06 -9.98
CA VAL A 56 16.99 16.33 -10.71
C VAL A 56 18.32 16.68 -11.34
N VAL A 57 18.35 16.71 -12.66
CA VAL A 57 19.55 17.02 -13.45
C VAL A 57 19.20 18.16 -14.41
N ASN A 58 19.91 19.27 -14.28
CA ASN A 58 19.70 20.46 -15.13
C ASN A 58 18.23 20.94 -15.16
N GLY A 59 17.52 20.83 -14.03
CA GLY A 59 16.10 21.20 -13.90
C GLY A 59 15.11 20.14 -14.39
N TYR A 60 15.57 19.03 -14.95
CA TYR A 60 14.73 17.92 -15.36
C TYR A 60 14.67 16.85 -14.29
N THR A 61 13.46 16.37 -13.99
CA THR A 61 13.26 15.27 -13.06
C THR A 61 13.33 13.93 -13.80
N ILE A 62 14.14 13.02 -13.27
CA ILE A 62 14.34 11.66 -13.79
C ILE A 62 13.89 10.67 -12.71
N THR A 63 13.07 9.71 -13.10
CA THR A 63 12.55 8.64 -12.25
C THR A 63 12.98 7.27 -12.81
N ALA A 64 13.02 6.25 -11.94
CA ALA A 64 13.25 4.88 -12.39
C ALA A 64 11.97 4.28 -12.98
N ASN A 65 12.14 3.30 -13.87
CA ASN A 65 11.04 2.62 -14.57
C ASN A 65 10.91 1.12 -14.24
N ASN A 66 11.61 0.65 -13.21
CA ASN A 66 11.66 -0.76 -12.82
C ASN A 66 10.98 -1.06 -11.48
N ALA A 67 10.26 -0.08 -10.92
CA ALA A 67 9.53 -0.28 -9.69
C ALA A 67 8.33 -1.19 -9.92
N CYS A 68 8.11 -2.17 -9.06
CA CYS A 68 6.94 -3.06 -9.13
C CYS A 68 6.55 -3.60 -7.77
N ILE A 69 5.26 -3.89 -7.60
CA ILE A 69 4.72 -4.70 -6.51
C ILE A 69 4.54 -6.12 -7.04
N THR A 70 5.05 -7.11 -6.31
CA THR A 70 4.95 -8.53 -6.70
C THR A 70 4.14 -9.28 -5.65
N ASN A 71 3.11 -9.99 -6.07
CA ASN A 71 2.43 -10.97 -5.24
C ASN A 71 3.23 -12.28 -5.26
N ASN A 72 3.90 -12.60 -4.16
CA ASN A 72 4.69 -13.83 -4.03
C ASN A 72 3.85 -15.02 -3.51
N GLY A 73 2.54 -14.82 -3.28
CA GLY A 73 1.63 -15.88 -2.86
C GLY A 73 1.49 -16.94 -3.95
N GLU A 74 1.31 -18.19 -3.56
CA GLU A 74 1.04 -19.31 -4.47
C GLU A 74 -0.42 -19.33 -4.93
N THR A 75 -1.31 -18.73 -4.14
CA THR A 75 -2.75 -18.68 -4.40
C THR A 75 -3.31 -17.32 -3.97
N GLY A 76 -4.45 -16.95 -4.54
CA GLY A 76 -5.15 -15.70 -4.22
C GLY A 76 -4.55 -14.47 -4.90
N ALA A 77 -5.42 -13.52 -5.16
CA ALA A 77 -5.00 -12.21 -5.66
C ALA A 77 -4.89 -11.21 -4.50
N ILE A 78 -4.05 -10.20 -4.68
CA ILE A 78 -3.93 -9.05 -3.78
C ILE A 78 -4.28 -7.77 -4.52
N ARG A 79 -4.59 -6.72 -3.79
CA ARG A 79 -4.85 -5.39 -4.34
C ARG A 79 -4.27 -4.31 -3.45
N VAL A 80 -3.74 -3.26 -4.06
CA VAL A 80 -3.45 -2.01 -3.34
C VAL A 80 -4.78 -1.31 -3.05
N THR A 81 -5.10 -1.13 -1.78
CA THR A 81 -6.37 -0.51 -1.32
C THR A 81 -6.21 0.96 -0.96
N ALA A 82 -4.99 1.40 -0.66
CA ALA A 82 -4.67 2.80 -0.45
C ALA A 82 -3.20 3.07 -0.79
N VAL A 83 -2.93 4.29 -1.19
CA VAL A 83 -1.58 4.84 -1.32
C VAL A 83 -1.55 6.16 -0.57
N SER A 84 -0.56 6.34 0.31
CA SER A 84 -0.37 7.58 1.04
C SER A 84 1.06 8.09 0.84
N VAL A 85 1.22 9.41 0.83
CA VAL A 85 2.52 10.05 0.75
C VAL A 85 2.74 10.93 1.98
N LEU A 86 3.81 10.66 2.71
CA LEU A 86 4.21 11.41 3.88
C LEU A 86 5.41 12.29 3.53
N ALA A 87 5.42 13.51 4.09
CA ALA A 87 6.57 14.39 4.00
C ALA A 87 7.79 13.79 4.72
N GLY A 88 8.95 13.92 4.09
CA GLY A 88 10.24 13.66 4.69
C GLY A 88 11.00 14.98 4.87
N SER A 89 12.16 15.08 4.22
CA SER A 89 12.91 16.35 4.17
C SER A 89 12.29 17.38 3.20
N PHE A 90 11.30 16.95 2.39
CA PHE A 90 10.54 17.80 1.49
C PHE A 90 9.06 17.83 1.91
N GLY A 91 8.42 18.98 1.78
CA GLY A 91 6.97 19.12 1.85
C GLY A 91 6.30 18.48 0.63
N ILE A 92 5.09 17.95 0.80
CA ILE A 92 4.33 17.37 -0.31
C ILE A 92 3.40 18.44 -0.89
N GLY A 93 3.53 18.68 -2.19
CA GLY A 93 2.70 19.60 -2.94
C GLY A 93 1.71 18.90 -3.87
N SER A 94 0.78 19.71 -4.42
CA SER A 94 -0.10 19.26 -5.49
C SER A 94 0.71 19.04 -6.77
N TYR A 95 0.52 17.87 -7.40
CA TYR A 95 1.19 17.57 -8.67
C TYR A 95 0.61 18.40 -9.82
N GLU A 96 -0.71 18.59 -9.85
CA GLU A 96 -1.38 19.32 -10.93
C GLU A 96 -1.14 20.84 -10.79
N ALA A 97 -1.29 21.37 -9.58
CA ALA A 97 -1.07 22.77 -9.27
C ALA A 97 0.29 22.99 -8.56
N PHE A 98 1.36 22.41 -9.12
CA PHE A 98 2.68 22.47 -8.49
C PHE A 98 3.19 23.89 -8.38
N ALA A 99 3.28 24.35 -7.13
CA ALA A 99 3.95 25.60 -6.81
C ALA A 99 5.40 25.31 -6.40
N ALA A 100 6.36 25.90 -7.10
CA ALA A 100 7.78 25.71 -6.82
C ALA A 100 8.17 26.47 -5.53
N GLN A 101 7.83 25.89 -4.38
CA GLN A 101 8.29 26.36 -3.08
C GLN A 101 9.51 25.55 -2.64
N ASP A 102 10.36 26.16 -1.84
CA ASP A 102 11.59 25.54 -1.39
C ASP A 102 11.35 24.18 -0.71
N ASN A 103 12.11 23.19 -1.14
CA ASN A 103 12.02 21.81 -0.64
C ASN A 103 10.61 21.24 -0.71
N THR A 104 9.98 21.36 -1.87
CA THR A 104 8.69 20.75 -2.17
C THR A 104 8.86 19.67 -3.22
N ILE A 105 8.20 18.54 -3.01
CA ILE A 105 8.06 17.45 -3.97
C ILE A 105 6.58 17.14 -4.19
N ALA A 106 6.20 16.87 -5.43
CA ALA A 106 4.89 16.33 -5.77
C ALA A 106 5.08 15.09 -6.63
N LEU A 107 4.26 14.08 -6.39
CA LEU A 107 4.34 12.78 -7.06
C LEU A 107 3.05 12.50 -7.83
N ARG A 108 3.19 11.73 -8.91
CA ARG A 108 2.08 11.05 -9.57
C ARG A 108 2.46 9.58 -9.66
N ILE A 109 1.63 8.68 -9.10
CA ILE A 109 1.90 7.25 -9.01
C ILE A 109 0.78 6.51 -9.71
N ASN A 110 1.09 5.73 -10.74
CA ASN A 110 0.13 5.07 -11.64
C ASN A 110 -1.00 6.03 -12.08
N GLY A 111 -0.63 7.25 -12.49
CA GLY A 111 -1.59 8.26 -12.90
C GLY A 111 -2.28 9.03 -11.75
N CYS A 112 -2.18 8.59 -10.50
CA CYS A 112 -2.80 9.21 -9.33
C CYS A 112 -1.89 10.29 -8.74
N PRO A 113 -2.24 11.59 -8.81
CA PRO A 113 -1.41 12.67 -8.34
C PRO A 113 -1.53 12.90 -6.82
N THR A 114 -0.47 13.44 -6.20
CA THR A 114 -0.56 14.04 -4.89
C THR A 114 -1.28 15.39 -4.99
N GLU A 115 -2.14 15.69 -4.01
CA GLU A 115 -2.68 17.01 -3.77
C GLU A 115 -1.96 17.67 -2.58
N GLN A 116 -1.68 16.89 -1.57
CA GLN A 116 -0.94 17.23 -0.36
C GLN A 116 -0.38 15.96 0.28
N ALA A 117 0.27 16.09 1.44
CA ALA A 117 0.63 14.92 2.24
C ALA A 117 -0.64 14.16 2.67
N GLY A 118 -0.62 12.84 2.56
CA GLY A 118 -1.74 11.99 2.92
C GLY A 118 -2.13 11.01 1.81
N PRO A 119 -3.36 10.50 1.85
CA PRO A 119 -3.84 9.51 0.89
C PRO A 119 -4.05 10.12 -0.50
N LEU A 120 -3.73 9.32 -1.54
CA LEU A 120 -4.03 9.62 -2.93
C LEU A 120 -5.45 9.10 -3.28
N SER A 121 -6.10 9.77 -4.21
CA SER A 121 -7.31 9.25 -4.85
C SER A 121 -6.92 8.20 -5.88
N ILE A 122 -6.91 6.92 -5.49
CA ILE A 122 -6.57 5.80 -6.36
C ILE A 122 -7.81 5.20 -7.02
N THR A 123 -7.64 4.56 -8.17
CA THR A 123 -8.69 3.84 -8.91
C THR A 123 -8.32 2.38 -9.10
N GLU A 124 -9.30 1.52 -9.33
CA GLU A 124 -9.04 0.10 -9.63
C GLU A 124 -8.28 -0.09 -10.95
N GLU A 125 -8.43 0.83 -11.90
CA GLU A 125 -7.68 0.82 -13.16
C GLU A 125 -6.20 1.11 -12.92
N ALA A 126 -5.89 2.08 -12.06
CA ALA A 126 -4.51 2.42 -11.69
C ALA A 126 -3.84 1.33 -10.84
N PHE A 127 -4.64 0.64 -10.02
CA PHE A 127 -4.16 -0.41 -9.12
C PHE A 127 -5.03 -1.67 -9.22
N PRO A 128 -4.97 -2.38 -10.35
CA PRO A 128 -5.74 -3.61 -10.54
C PRO A 128 -5.29 -4.71 -9.57
N ALA A 129 -6.12 -5.73 -9.43
CA ALA A 129 -5.76 -6.90 -8.65
C ALA A 129 -4.55 -7.61 -9.25
N ILE A 130 -3.64 -8.07 -8.39
CA ILE A 130 -2.41 -8.76 -8.74
C ILE A 130 -2.60 -10.25 -8.43
N ALA A 131 -2.71 -11.07 -9.45
CA ALA A 131 -2.85 -12.52 -9.30
C ALA A 131 -1.62 -13.13 -8.59
N ALA A 132 -1.77 -14.34 -8.07
CA ALA A 132 -0.67 -15.11 -7.49
C ALA A 132 0.52 -15.19 -8.47
N GLY A 133 1.73 -14.91 -7.99
CA GLY A 133 2.95 -14.82 -8.80
C GLY A 133 3.00 -13.61 -9.75
N GLY A 134 1.95 -12.79 -9.80
CA GLY A 134 1.85 -11.64 -10.69
C GLY A 134 2.61 -10.41 -10.19
N LYS A 135 2.74 -9.42 -11.09
CA LYS A 135 3.41 -8.15 -10.81
C LYS A 135 2.56 -6.97 -11.28
N LEU A 136 2.57 -5.90 -10.51
CA LEU A 136 2.03 -4.60 -10.87
C LEU A 136 3.19 -3.62 -11.03
N PRO A 137 3.47 -3.14 -12.24
CA PRO A 137 4.43 -2.05 -12.44
C PRO A 137 3.96 -0.80 -11.69
N ILE A 138 4.90 -0.09 -11.08
CA ILE A 138 4.67 1.21 -10.46
C ILE A 138 5.33 2.26 -11.34
N ASP A 139 4.51 2.88 -12.18
CA ASP A 139 4.90 4.05 -12.94
C ASP A 139 4.76 5.30 -12.06
N TYR A 140 5.81 6.10 -12.00
CA TYR A 140 5.74 7.32 -11.19
C TYR A 140 6.54 8.44 -11.83
N SER A 141 6.08 9.65 -11.58
CA SER A 141 6.75 10.88 -11.95
C SER A 141 6.76 11.87 -10.78
N ALA A 142 7.69 12.80 -10.82
CA ALA A 142 7.85 13.77 -9.75
C ALA A 142 8.05 15.18 -10.31
N LYS A 143 7.58 16.16 -9.56
CA LYS A 143 7.95 17.57 -9.69
C LYS A 143 8.69 17.95 -8.41
N VAL A 144 9.85 18.57 -8.54
CA VAL A 144 10.71 18.89 -7.40
C VAL A 144 11.15 20.34 -7.47
N ALA A 145 11.00 21.04 -6.35
CA ALA A 145 11.62 22.35 -6.14
C ALA A 145 12.57 22.24 -4.95
N ALA A 146 13.85 22.43 -5.20
CA ALA A 146 14.91 22.38 -4.19
C ALA A 146 15.80 23.62 -4.31
N THR A 147 16.06 24.28 -3.19
CA THR A 147 16.94 25.46 -3.14
C THR A 147 18.41 25.10 -3.08
N LYS A 148 18.74 23.88 -2.66
CA LYS A 148 20.13 23.42 -2.51
C LYS A 148 20.29 22.05 -3.13
N ALA A 149 21.44 21.82 -3.74
CA ALA A 149 21.84 20.47 -4.14
C ALA A 149 21.85 19.55 -2.90
N ALA A 150 21.11 18.47 -2.98
CA ALA A 150 21.06 17.45 -1.95
C ALA A 150 21.25 16.09 -2.63
N SER A 151 22.00 15.20 -1.99
CA SER A 151 22.16 13.83 -2.47
C SER A 151 21.75 12.84 -1.38
N ASN A 152 21.10 11.76 -1.79
CA ASN A 152 20.69 10.66 -0.91
C ASN A 152 19.82 11.09 0.28
N VAL A 153 18.91 12.04 0.06
CA VAL A 153 17.94 12.47 1.07
C VAL A 153 16.63 11.71 0.94
N SER A 154 16.03 11.36 2.06
CA SER A 154 14.66 10.86 2.10
C SER A 154 13.70 12.04 1.93
N ALA A 155 13.32 12.34 0.68
CA ALA A 155 12.46 13.48 0.36
C ALA A 155 11.02 13.25 0.83
N ALA A 156 10.49 12.04 0.64
CA ALA A 156 9.15 11.63 1.01
C ALA A 156 9.11 10.13 1.30
N THR A 157 8.04 9.68 1.93
CA THR A 157 7.74 8.25 2.11
C THR A 157 6.42 7.93 1.43
N VAL A 158 6.41 6.91 0.58
CA VAL A 158 5.20 6.37 -0.04
C VAL A 158 4.79 5.09 0.70
N ILE A 159 3.53 5.02 1.10
CA ILE A 159 2.95 3.88 1.80
C ILE A 159 1.91 3.24 0.89
N PHE A 160 2.09 1.95 0.59
CA PHE A 160 1.10 1.13 -0.09
C PHE A 160 0.37 0.25 0.93
N THR A 161 -0.94 0.41 1.06
CA THR A 161 -1.79 -0.51 1.84
C THR A 161 -2.29 -1.60 0.90
N ILE A 162 -1.99 -2.85 1.23
CA ILE A 162 -2.27 -4.00 0.37
C ILE A 162 -3.15 -4.99 1.13
N ALA A 163 -4.22 -5.45 0.49
CA ALA A 163 -5.13 -6.44 1.04
C ALA A 163 -5.34 -7.60 0.07
N ALA A 164 -5.86 -8.72 0.56
CA ALA A 164 -6.38 -9.77 -0.30
C ALA A 164 -7.49 -9.19 -1.19
N ALA A 165 -7.44 -9.48 -2.49
CA ALA A 165 -8.53 -9.13 -3.38
C ALA A 165 -9.68 -10.12 -3.18
N GLU A 166 -10.90 -9.60 -3.00
CA GLU A 166 -12.09 -10.43 -2.98
C GLU A 166 -12.21 -11.21 -4.29
N PRO A 167 -12.56 -12.51 -4.26
CA PRO A 167 -12.84 -13.23 -5.49
C PRO A 167 -14.00 -12.55 -6.22
N VAL A 168 -13.83 -12.33 -7.52
CA VAL A 168 -14.92 -11.84 -8.35
C VAL A 168 -16.05 -12.87 -8.27
N LYS A 169 -17.19 -12.49 -7.69
CA LYS A 169 -18.40 -13.31 -7.77
C LYS A 169 -18.82 -13.32 -9.22
N GLU A 170 -18.57 -14.42 -9.89
CA GLU A 170 -19.22 -14.68 -11.17
C GLU A 170 -20.74 -14.73 -10.91
N GLY A 171 -21.46 -13.76 -11.46
CA GLY A 171 -22.91 -13.66 -11.40
C GLY A 171 -23.58 -14.51 -12.48
#